data_b3ee443c40cf51c7818b32e592b6cafd
#
_entry.id   b3ee443c40cf51c7818b32e592b6cafd
#
_cell.length_a   1.000
_cell.length_b   1.000
_cell.length_c   1.000
_cell.angle_alpha   90.00
_cell.angle_beta   90.00
_cell.angle_gamma   90.00
#
_symmetry.space_group_name_H-M   'P 1'
#
loop_
_entity.id
_entity.type
_entity.pdbx_description
1 polymer ?
#
loop_
_entity_poly.entity_id
_entity_poly.type
_entity_poly.pdbx_seq_one_letter_code
_entity_poly.pdbx_strand_id
1 'polypeptide(L)'
;MAQNKSAKEKSAKEEAAEQKSAEANDDGSNTNGRAQQGDTRADDANAEEAEAAADDVEDKASDEREAAGEGEDDDVPAPEEVKAASEVPGEPVTLELEFPTYPAESFTHDELGFEEDEVLAMYQNMLLQRRFEERCRQQYQQQNISGFLHLYIGQEAVSTGSVNAIRHGEDSVITAYRDHGLGLAMGLDPGACMAELFGKATGTTNGKGGSMHFFDREKRFFGGHGIVGAGVPLGAGLAFAHQYRGDEEVCLCFFGDGAVQQGAFHEAMNLAGLYDLPVVMICENNQYGMGTHIERAAANPDLYQHAHSYDMPGAVANGQDVFSVNKAVSDHVEMAREGQPSLLEVRTYRYQGHSISDPANYRAEGELEAQQANDAIIRLKKYILDEDLSDDDTLDEMDEEARQTVLDAIEFAEESDLPDESALYENVYAEEYPFLS
;
A
#
# COMPACT_ATOMS: atom_id res chain seq x y z
N MET A 1 16.44 34.30 53.24
CA MET A 1 15.27 35.12 52.86
C MET A 1 15.30 35.59 51.39
N ALA A 2 16.27 35.20 50.58
CA ALA A 2 16.37 35.61 49.15
C ALA A 2 15.80 34.56 48.14
N GLN A 3 15.64 33.31 48.55
CA GLN A 3 15.12 32.26 47.66
C GLN A 3 13.58 32.19 47.54
N ASN A 4 12.87 32.87 48.43
CA ASN A 4 11.38 32.86 48.46
C ASN A 4 10.73 34.02 47.66
N LYS A 5 11.54 34.98 47.15
CA LYS A 5 11.03 36.06 46.29
C LYS A 5 11.02 35.69 44.81
N SER A 6 11.94 34.83 44.34
CA SER A 6 12.02 34.41 42.94
C SER A 6 10.90 33.45 42.52
N ALA A 7 10.42 32.59 43.42
CA ALA A 7 9.35 31.67 43.16
C ALA A 7 7.95 32.32 43.02
N LYS A 8 7.74 33.42 43.82
CA LYS A 8 6.48 34.19 43.75
C LYS A 8 6.37 35.10 42.51
N GLU A 9 7.52 35.58 41.99
CA GLU A 9 7.51 36.39 40.76
C GLU A 9 7.38 35.56 39.50
N LYS A 10 7.74 34.27 39.51
CA LYS A 10 7.53 33.34 38.41
C LYS A 10 6.06 32.92 38.30
N SER A 11 5.41 32.58 39.44
CA SER A 11 3.99 32.24 39.50
C SER A 11 3.06 33.38 39.06
N ALA A 12 3.39 34.61 39.42
CA ALA A 12 2.59 35.77 39.02
C ALA A 12 2.73 36.14 37.52
N LYS A 13 3.83 35.74 36.86
CA LYS A 13 4.00 35.93 35.41
C LYS A 13 3.29 34.83 34.60
N GLU A 14 3.17 33.62 35.12
CA GLU A 14 2.43 32.53 34.48
C GLU A 14 0.90 32.78 34.55
N GLU A 15 0.39 33.24 35.70
CA GLU A 15 -1.04 33.62 35.81
C GLU A 15 -1.45 34.82 34.93
N ALA A 16 -0.53 35.78 34.72
CA ALA A 16 -0.77 36.93 33.84
C ALA A 16 -0.71 36.57 32.35
N ALA A 17 -0.06 35.46 31.99
CA ALA A 17 -0.04 34.94 30.63
C ALA A 17 -1.30 34.15 30.28
N GLU A 18 -1.84 33.38 31.23
CA GLU A 18 -3.12 32.68 31.07
C GLU A 18 -4.32 33.62 30.99
N GLN A 19 -4.35 34.72 31.73
CA GLN A 19 -5.43 35.72 31.61
C GLN A 19 -5.44 36.48 30.28
N LYS A 20 -4.28 36.69 29.65
CA LYS A 20 -4.21 37.33 28.32
C LYS A 20 -4.66 36.43 27.18
N SER A 21 -4.60 35.12 27.34
CA SER A 21 -5.12 34.17 26.32
C SER A 21 -6.62 33.96 26.42
N ALA A 22 -7.24 34.26 27.56
CA ALA A 22 -8.67 34.17 27.76
C ALA A 22 -9.47 35.41 27.28
N GLU A 23 -8.84 36.59 27.27
CA GLU A 23 -9.48 37.83 26.81
C GLU A 23 -9.42 38.06 25.30
N ALA A 24 -8.71 37.23 24.53
CA ALA A 24 -8.59 37.36 23.07
C ALA A 24 -9.70 36.62 22.28
N ASN A 25 -10.62 35.94 22.94
CA ASN A 25 -11.65 35.11 22.28
C ASN A 25 -13.09 35.61 22.41
N ASP A 26 -13.32 36.86 22.88
CA ASP A 26 -14.67 37.40 22.95
C ASP A 26 -14.73 38.80 22.32
N ASP A 27 -14.72 38.86 21.01
CA ASP A 27 -15.28 40.02 20.28
C ASP A 27 -15.85 39.51 18.93
N GLY A 28 -17.11 39.08 19.02
CA GLY A 28 -17.93 38.71 17.87
C GLY A 28 -18.58 39.92 17.24
N SER A 29 -18.34 40.20 16.00
CA SER A 29 -19.26 40.99 15.19
C SER A 29 -19.40 40.40 13.81
N ASN A 30 -20.55 39.85 13.63
CA ASN A 30 -21.41 39.64 12.50
C ASN A 30 -21.23 40.71 11.41
N THR A 31 -20.67 40.36 10.24
CA THR A 31 -20.93 41.07 9.00
C THR A 31 -21.17 40.06 7.86
N ASN A 32 -22.43 40.05 7.41
CA ASN A 32 -22.88 39.48 6.16
C ASN A 32 -21.97 39.83 4.98
N GLY A 33 -21.27 38.85 4.43
CA GLY A 33 -20.59 38.89 3.15
C GLY A 33 -21.28 37.94 2.16
N ARG A 34 -22.02 38.54 1.25
CA ARG A 34 -22.71 37.95 0.09
C ARG A 34 -21.83 36.93 -0.61
N ALA A 35 -22.21 35.65 -0.58
CA ALA A 35 -21.73 34.65 -1.53
C ALA A 35 -22.26 35.08 -2.93
N GLN A 36 -21.34 35.25 -3.86
CA GLN A 36 -21.67 35.36 -5.28
C GLN A 36 -22.22 34.00 -5.72
N GLN A 37 -23.47 34.01 -6.17
CA GLN A 37 -24.06 32.95 -6.96
C GLN A 37 -23.25 32.86 -8.27
N GLY A 38 -22.48 31.83 -8.42
CA GLY A 38 -21.93 31.37 -9.70
C GLY A 38 -23.08 30.92 -10.60
N ASP A 39 -23.01 31.35 -11.83
CA ASP A 39 -24.01 31.23 -12.87
C ASP A 39 -24.27 29.75 -13.20
N THR A 40 -25.42 29.21 -12.80
CA THR A 40 -25.87 27.84 -13.08
C THR A 40 -26.48 27.67 -14.49
N ARG A 41 -26.25 28.65 -15.39
CA ARG A 41 -26.81 28.62 -16.77
C ARG A 41 -25.99 27.81 -17.77
N ALA A 42 -24.78 27.37 -17.43
CA ALA A 42 -23.95 26.58 -18.33
C ALA A 42 -24.28 25.09 -18.27
N ASP A 43 -24.75 24.61 -17.11
CA ASP A 43 -25.07 23.18 -16.92
C ASP A 43 -26.42 22.77 -17.51
N ASP A 44 -27.40 23.70 -17.52
CA ASP A 44 -28.73 23.44 -18.10
C ASP A 44 -28.71 23.40 -19.64
N ALA A 45 -27.79 24.13 -20.28
CA ALA A 45 -27.67 24.12 -21.75
C ALA A 45 -27.07 22.79 -22.27
N ASN A 46 -26.17 22.15 -21.51
CA ASN A 46 -25.60 20.86 -21.87
C ASN A 46 -26.58 19.70 -21.64
N ALA A 47 -27.53 19.84 -20.74
CA ALA A 47 -28.56 18.82 -20.50
C ALA A 47 -29.62 18.83 -21.61
N GLU A 48 -30.04 20.01 -22.07
CA GLU A 48 -31.00 20.12 -23.18
C GLU A 48 -30.40 19.68 -24.53
N GLU A 49 -29.11 19.91 -24.80
CA GLU A 49 -28.44 19.40 -25.99
C GLU A 49 -28.26 17.86 -25.97
N ALA A 50 -28.12 17.25 -24.79
CA ALA A 50 -28.04 15.82 -24.65
C ALA A 50 -29.39 15.10 -24.83
N GLU A 51 -30.49 15.70 -24.38
CA GLU A 51 -31.85 15.19 -24.60
C GLU A 51 -32.25 15.31 -26.07
N ALA A 52 -31.94 16.45 -26.73
CA ALA A 52 -32.24 16.64 -28.15
C ALA A 52 -31.43 15.70 -29.05
N ALA A 53 -30.22 15.28 -28.63
CA ALA A 53 -29.41 14.29 -29.35
C ALA A 53 -29.94 12.86 -29.20
N ALA A 54 -30.62 12.54 -28.09
CA ALA A 54 -31.21 11.22 -27.86
C ALA A 54 -32.50 11.04 -28.68
N ASP A 55 -33.34 12.06 -28.79
CA ASP A 55 -34.57 12.02 -29.60
C ASP A 55 -34.26 11.89 -31.11
N ASP A 56 -33.18 12.56 -31.60
CA ASP A 56 -32.75 12.45 -33.01
C ASP A 56 -32.22 11.03 -33.38
N VAL A 57 -31.77 10.23 -32.39
CA VAL A 57 -31.33 8.85 -32.62
C VAL A 57 -32.50 7.86 -32.66
N GLU A 58 -33.53 8.09 -31.85
CA GLU A 58 -34.76 7.25 -31.91
C GLU A 58 -35.57 7.48 -33.18
N ASP A 59 -35.66 8.72 -33.66
CA ASP A 59 -36.37 9.04 -34.91
C ASP A 59 -35.66 8.45 -36.17
N LYS A 60 -34.33 8.39 -36.19
CA LYS A 60 -33.57 7.76 -37.26
C LYS A 60 -33.72 6.23 -37.28
N ALA A 61 -33.83 5.64 -36.09
CA ALA A 61 -34.02 4.19 -35.96
C ALA A 61 -35.43 3.72 -36.34
N SER A 62 -36.46 4.62 -36.28
CA SER A 62 -37.81 4.33 -36.74
C SER A 62 -37.91 4.44 -38.25
N ASP A 63 -37.27 5.43 -38.88
CA ASP A 63 -37.31 5.61 -40.33
C ASP A 63 -36.55 4.53 -41.11
N GLU A 64 -35.48 3.94 -40.54
CA GLU A 64 -34.77 2.82 -41.14
C GLU A 64 -35.56 1.49 -41.07
N ARG A 65 -36.54 1.36 -40.18
CA ARG A 65 -37.43 0.17 -40.10
C ARG A 65 -38.59 0.20 -41.07
N GLU A 66 -39.03 1.37 -41.53
CA GLU A 66 -40.08 1.49 -42.56
C GLU A 66 -39.55 1.38 -44.00
N ALA A 67 -38.22 1.56 -44.21
CA ALA A 67 -37.63 1.45 -45.53
C ALA A 67 -37.19 0.01 -45.95
N ALA A 68 -37.29 -0.97 -45.05
CA ALA A 68 -37.07 -2.37 -45.36
C ALA A 68 -38.38 -2.99 -45.85
N GLY A 69 -38.71 -2.74 -47.12
CA GLY A 69 -39.87 -3.29 -47.79
C GLY A 69 -39.83 -4.80 -47.91
N GLU A 70 -41.03 -5.35 -47.91
CA GLU A 70 -41.40 -6.71 -48.13
C GLU A 70 -40.52 -7.41 -49.20
N GLY A 71 -39.56 -8.19 -48.74
CA GLY A 71 -38.79 -9.16 -49.51
C GLY A 71 -39.23 -10.56 -49.11
N GLU A 72 -39.53 -11.32 -50.12
CA GLU A 72 -40.12 -12.66 -50.10
C GLU A 72 -39.49 -13.59 -49.04
N ASP A 73 -40.38 -14.41 -48.42
CA ASP A 73 -40.06 -15.55 -47.55
C ASP A 73 -39.11 -16.55 -48.25
N ASP A 74 -37.82 -16.32 -48.12
CA ASP A 74 -36.81 -17.35 -48.34
C ASP A 74 -36.45 -17.97 -46.99
N ASP A 75 -36.85 -19.26 -46.85
CA ASP A 75 -36.47 -20.27 -45.88
C ASP A 75 -35.33 -19.87 -44.92
N VAL A 76 -35.64 -19.09 -43.91
CA VAL A 76 -34.84 -19.07 -42.69
C VAL A 76 -35.16 -20.35 -41.94
N PRO A 77 -34.26 -21.34 -41.87
CA PRO A 77 -34.53 -22.53 -41.09
C PRO A 77 -34.87 -22.07 -39.66
N ALA A 78 -36.03 -22.57 -39.17
CA ALA A 78 -36.40 -22.36 -37.77
C ALA A 78 -35.17 -22.61 -36.87
N PRO A 79 -34.91 -21.79 -35.87
CA PRO A 79 -33.79 -22.05 -34.98
C PRO A 79 -33.94 -23.49 -34.52
N GLU A 80 -32.96 -24.34 -34.90
CA GLU A 80 -32.89 -25.71 -34.39
C GLU A 80 -33.11 -25.56 -32.90
N GLU A 81 -34.05 -26.31 -32.33
CA GLU A 81 -34.29 -26.38 -30.90
C GLU A 81 -32.91 -26.47 -30.28
N VAL A 82 -32.51 -25.44 -29.54
CA VAL A 82 -31.28 -25.48 -28.73
C VAL A 82 -31.49 -26.70 -27.86
N LYS A 83 -30.85 -27.80 -28.24
CA LYS A 83 -30.88 -29.03 -27.45
C LYS A 83 -30.62 -28.61 -26.05
N ALA A 84 -31.60 -28.79 -25.17
CA ALA A 84 -31.45 -28.56 -23.73
C ALA A 84 -30.10 -29.12 -23.38
N ALA A 85 -29.27 -28.30 -22.74
CA ALA A 85 -27.88 -28.61 -22.44
C ALA A 85 -27.81 -30.06 -21.99
N SER A 86 -27.38 -30.91 -22.90
CA SER A 86 -27.29 -32.34 -22.65
C SER A 86 -26.37 -32.46 -21.47
N GLU A 87 -26.78 -33.19 -20.48
CA GLU A 87 -26.09 -33.65 -19.30
C GLU A 87 -24.59 -33.36 -19.37
N VAL A 88 -24.12 -32.45 -18.52
CA VAL A 88 -22.67 -32.24 -18.36
C VAL A 88 -22.09 -33.63 -18.11
N PRO A 89 -21.26 -34.19 -19.01
CA PRO A 89 -20.79 -35.55 -18.83
C PRO A 89 -19.85 -35.58 -17.64
N GLY A 90 -20.24 -36.22 -16.58
CA GLY A 90 -19.42 -36.43 -15.39
C GLY A 90 -20.25 -36.32 -14.11
N GLU A 91 -19.85 -37.06 -13.12
CA GLU A 91 -20.31 -36.83 -11.74
C GLU A 91 -19.90 -35.41 -11.34
N PRO A 92 -20.70 -34.71 -10.49
CA PRO A 92 -20.30 -33.40 -9.97
C PRO A 92 -18.94 -33.52 -9.29
N VAL A 93 -17.94 -32.90 -9.88
CA VAL A 93 -16.60 -32.84 -9.29
C VAL A 93 -16.70 -31.91 -8.10
N THR A 94 -16.68 -32.46 -6.89
CA THR A 94 -16.46 -31.68 -5.68
C THR A 94 -14.98 -31.39 -5.62
N LEU A 95 -14.58 -30.19 -5.97
CA LEU A 95 -13.23 -29.70 -5.75
C LEU A 95 -13.11 -29.37 -4.27
N GLU A 96 -12.40 -30.19 -3.50
CA GLU A 96 -11.92 -29.80 -2.19
C GLU A 96 -10.69 -28.92 -2.43
N LEU A 97 -10.87 -27.59 -2.30
CA LEU A 97 -9.78 -26.62 -2.41
C LEU A 97 -9.13 -26.52 -1.04
N GLU A 98 -7.93 -27.06 -0.91
CA GLU A 98 -7.10 -26.85 0.28
C GLU A 98 -6.20 -25.62 0.04
N PHE A 99 -6.30 -24.63 0.93
CA PHE A 99 -5.44 -23.47 0.92
C PHE A 99 -4.52 -23.52 2.15
N PRO A 100 -3.21 -23.49 1.97
CA PRO A 100 -2.25 -23.40 3.08
C PRO A 100 -2.53 -22.17 3.95
N THR A 101 -2.35 -22.35 5.26
CA THR A 101 -2.47 -21.28 6.24
C THR A 101 -1.18 -21.19 7.06
N TYR A 102 -0.74 -19.97 7.32
CA TYR A 102 0.44 -19.68 8.12
C TYR A 102 0.01 -18.86 9.35
N PRO A 103 -0.46 -19.54 10.42
CA PRO A 103 -0.94 -18.85 11.62
C PRO A 103 0.21 -18.30 12.46
N ALA A 104 -0.07 -17.31 13.30
CA ALA A 104 0.90 -16.78 14.24
C ALA A 104 1.37 -17.85 15.23
N GLU A 105 2.59 -17.69 15.75
CA GLU A 105 3.22 -18.56 16.77
C GLU A 105 3.32 -20.04 16.36
N SER A 106 3.35 -20.28 15.04
CA SER A 106 3.44 -21.64 14.49
C SER A 106 4.82 -22.01 14.00
N PHE A 107 5.75 -21.06 13.94
CA PHE A 107 7.09 -21.23 13.43
C PHE A 107 8.10 -20.62 14.39
N THR A 108 9.27 -21.26 14.51
CA THR A 108 10.41 -20.78 15.28
C THR A 108 11.55 -20.36 14.36
N HIS A 109 12.48 -19.56 14.87
CA HIS A 109 13.68 -19.17 14.13
C HIS A 109 14.53 -20.38 13.71
N ASP A 110 14.70 -21.38 14.61
CA ASP A 110 15.43 -22.62 14.33
C ASP A 110 14.82 -23.42 13.17
N GLU A 111 13.49 -23.56 13.14
CA GLU A 111 12.77 -24.27 12.06
C GLU A 111 12.91 -23.55 10.71
N LEU A 112 13.05 -22.21 10.73
CA LEU A 112 13.24 -21.40 9.54
C LEU A 112 14.73 -21.26 9.16
N GLY A 113 15.64 -21.70 10.04
CA GLY A 113 17.08 -21.67 9.81
C GLY A 113 17.72 -20.31 10.05
N PHE A 114 17.12 -19.46 10.87
CA PHE A 114 17.69 -18.19 11.27
C PHE A 114 18.57 -18.33 12.51
N GLU A 115 19.72 -17.66 12.48
CA GLU A 115 20.59 -17.50 13.64
C GLU A 115 20.07 -16.35 14.53
N GLU A 116 20.54 -16.28 15.78
CA GLU A 116 20.12 -15.27 16.78
C GLU A 116 20.28 -13.82 16.27
N ASP A 117 21.39 -13.51 15.60
CA ASP A 117 21.68 -12.18 15.06
C ASP A 117 20.75 -11.79 13.89
N GLU A 118 20.27 -12.75 13.11
CA GLU A 118 19.28 -12.52 12.06
C GLU A 118 17.91 -12.17 12.65
N VAL A 119 17.51 -12.84 13.74
CA VAL A 119 16.28 -12.51 14.47
C VAL A 119 16.35 -11.10 15.08
N LEU A 120 17.49 -10.76 15.68
CA LEU A 120 17.72 -9.42 16.20
C LEU A 120 17.72 -8.36 15.09
N ALA A 121 18.28 -8.66 13.91
CA ALA A 121 18.23 -7.78 12.75
C ALA A 121 16.79 -7.54 12.25
N MET A 122 15.92 -8.58 12.26
CA MET A 122 14.49 -8.42 11.98
C MET A 122 13.82 -7.48 12.98
N TYR A 123 14.11 -7.65 14.26
CA TYR A 123 13.58 -6.79 15.32
C TYR A 123 14.02 -5.33 15.14
N GLN A 124 15.33 -5.10 14.89
CA GLN A 124 15.89 -3.79 14.61
C GLN A 124 15.24 -3.12 13.40
N ASN A 125 15.02 -3.89 12.33
CA ASN A 125 14.37 -3.38 11.12
C ASN A 125 12.92 -2.94 11.39
N MET A 126 12.14 -3.74 12.13
CA MET A 126 10.78 -3.38 12.51
C MET A 126 10.73 -2.15 13.43
N LEU A 127 11.69 -2.01 14.36
CA LEU A 127 11.85 -0.83 15.19
C LEU A 127 12.15 0.40 14.34
N LEU A 128 13.11 0.30 13.41
CA LEU A 128 13.47 1.41 12.52
C LEU A 128 12.25 1.90 11.73
N GLN A 129 11.48 0.99 11.13
CA GLN A 129 10.26 1.33 10.41
C GLN A 129 9.27 2.09 11.32
N ARG A 130 8.98 1.57 12.52
CA ARG A 130 8.06 2.18 13.48
C ARG A 130 8.54 3.59 13.89
N ARG A 131 9.80 3.76 14.23
CA ARG A 131 10.36 5.05 14.65
C ARG A 131 10.43 6.04 13.51
N PHE A 132 10.75 5.59 12.29
CA PHE A 132 10.71 6.42 11.09
C PHE A 132 9.30 7.00 10.86
N GLU A 133 8.29 6.15 10.88
CA GLU A 133 6.91 6.55 10.65
C GLU A 133 6.35 7.46 11.77
N GLU A 134 6.68 7.21 13.02
CA GLU A 134 6.33 8.09 14.13
C GLU A 134 6.91 9.49 13.95
N ARG A 135 8.15 9.59 13.46
CA ARG A 135 8.80 10.87 13.16
C ARG A 135 8.23 11.51 11.89
N CYS A 136 7.92 10.76 10.84
CA CYS A 136 7.23 11.30 9.66
C CYS A 136 5.93 11.98 10.04
N ARG A 137 5.14 11.37 10.94
CA ARG A 137 3.92 12.00 11.47
C ARG A 137 4.20 13.33 12.17
N GLN A 138 5.27 13.42 12.98
CA GLN A 138 5.66 14.64 13.66
C GLN A 138 6.14 15.72 12.67
N GLN A 139 6.95 15.33 11.68
CA GLN A 139 7.46 16.24 10.64
C GLN A 139 6.33 16.77 9.75
N TYR A 140 5.32 15.97 9.50
CA TYR A 140 4.11 16.44 8.81
C TYR A 140 3.34 17.51 9.62
N GLN A 141 3.19 17.30 10.94
CA GLN A 141 2.55 18.29 11.84
C GLN A 141 3.35 19.60 11.91
N GLN A 142 4.67 19.53 11.76
CA GLN A 142 5.57 20.69 11.69
C GLN A 142 5.62 21.34 10.30
N GLN A 143 4.91 20.78 9.32
CA GLN A 143 4.86 21.24 7.91
C GLN A 143 6.17 21.08 7.14
N ASN A 144 7.10 20.24 7.62
CA ASN A 144 8.31 19.87 6.90
C ASN A 144 8.01 18.83 5.80
N ILE A 145 7.00 18.00 6.01
CA ILE A 145 6.46 17.07 5.00
C ILE A 145 5.12 17.63 4.49
N SER A 146 4.94 17.66 3.18
CA SER A 146 3.73 18.17 2.53
C SER A 146 3.10 17.12 1.60
N GLY A 147 1.86 17.36 1.17
CA GLY A 147 1.13 16.45 0.29
C GLY A 147 0.49 15.29 1.05
N PHE A 148 0.35 14.14 0.39
CA PHE A 148 -0.17 12.93 1.00
C PHE A 148 0.94 12.17 1.75
N LEU A 149 0.65 11.72 2.95
CA LEU A 149 1.55 10.91 3.75
C LEU A 149 0.80 9.63 4.19
N HIS A 150 1.32 8.47 3.79
CA HIS A 150 0.72 7.16 4.04
C HIS A 150 1.61 6.32 4.95
N LEU A 151 1.36 6.36 6.25
CA LEU A 151 2.17 5.66 7.25
C LEU A 151 1.96 4.14 7.21
N TYR A 152 3.03 3.39 7.38
CA TYR A 152 3.05 1.92 7.34
C TYR A 152 2.80 1.26 8.71
N ILE A 153 2.64 2.05 9.78
CA ILE A 153 2.52 1.59 11.18
C ILE A 153 1.47 0.49 11.34
N GLY A 154 1.90 -0.64 11.93
CA GLY A 154 1.09 -1.84 12.17
C GLY A 154 1.30 -2.97 11.17
N GLN A 155 2.13 -2.76 10.13
CA GLN A 155 2.39 -3.72 9.05
C GLN A 155 3.88 -4.13 8.98
N GLU A 156 4.71 -3.79 9.96
CA GLU A 156 6.16 -3.94 9.93
C GLU A 156 6.61 -5.40 9.76
N ALA A 157 5.86 -6.37 10.30
CA ALA A 157 6.17 -7.78 10.11
C ALA A 157 5.97 -8.24 8.66
N VAL A 158 5.04 -7.60 7.92
CA VAL A 158 4.80 -7.95 6.51
C VAL A 158 6.01 -7.61 5.67
N SER A 159 6.53 -6.39 5.77
CA SER A 159 7.72 -5.96 5.03
C SER A 159 8.96 -6.75 5.45
N THR A 160 9.22 -6.82 6.75
CA THR A 160 10.43 -7.48 7.29
C THR A 160 10.44 -8.98 6.99
N GLY A 161 9.35 -9.69 7.24
CA GLY A 161 9.26 -11.13 6.97
C GLY A 161 9.41 -11.45 5.48
N SER A 162 8.79 -10.63 4.62
CA SER A 162 8.85 -10.84 3.17
C SER A 162 10.24 -10.59 2.59
N VAL A 163 10.91 -9.52 3.01
CA VAL A 163 12.23 -9.16 2.47
C VAL A 163 13.31 -10.14 2.92
N ASN A 164 13.17 -10.75 4.11
CA ASN A 164 14.08 -11.82 4.56
C ASN A 164 13.84 -13.18 3.87
N ALA A 165 12.88 -13.28 2.96
CA ALA A 165 12.60 -14.48 2.16
C ALA A 165 13.19 -14.43 0.74
N ILE A 166 13.83 -13.33 0.34
CA ILE A 166 14.32 -13.11 -1.02
C ILE A 166 15.83 -12.91 -1.09
N ARG A 167 16.37 -12.98 -2.32
CA ARG A 167 17.77 -12.69 -2.62
C ARG A 167 17.95 -11.20 -2.85
N HIS A 168 18.53 -10.50 -1.86
CA HIS A 168 18.82 -9.07 -1.96
C HIS A 168 19.74 -8.75 -3.15
N GLY A 169 19.38 -7.74 -3.93
CA GLY A 169 20.12 -7.31 -5.13
C GLY A 169 19.84 -8.14 -6.39
N GLU A 170 19.11 -9.24 -6.27
CA GLU A 170 18.67 -10.10 -7.37
C GLU A 170 17.16 -10.00 -7.57
N ASP A 171 16.37 -10.45 -6.61
CA ASP A 171 14.91 -10.44 -6.67
C ASP A 171 14.36 -9.00 -6.63
N SER A 172 13.24 -8.80 -7.29
CA SER A 172 12.59 -7.50 -7.44
C SER A 172 11.42 -7.34 -6.47
N VAL A 173 11.28 -6.14 -5.92
CA VAL A 173 10.12 -5.76 -5.09
C VAL A 173 9.43 -4.54 -5.70
N ILE A 174 8.10 -4.62 -5.83
CA ILE A 174 7.25 -3.51 -6.25
C ILE A 174 6.03 -3.44 -5.33
N THR A 175 5.57 -2.23 -5.01
CA THR A 175 4.49 -2.05 -4.06
C THR A 175 3.53 -0.92 -4.45
N ALA A 176 2.48 -0.74 -3.67
CA ALA A 176 1.55 0.37 -3.76
C ALA A 176 2.13 1.64 -3.08
N TYR A 177 1.30 2.63 -2.88
CA TYR A 177 1.65 3.95 -2.33
C TYR A 177 2.04 3.95 -0.84
N ARG A 178 1.90 2.85 -0.10
CA ARG A 178 2.32 2.70 1.31
C ARG A 178 3.63 1.93 1.34
N ASP A 179 4.68 2.58 0.88
CA ASP A 179 5.94 1.96 0.47
C ASP A 179 7.11 2.16 1.44
N HIS A 180 6.94 3.01 2.49
CA HIS A 180 8.04 3.35 3.40
C HIS A 180 8.62 2.11 4.11
N GLY A 181 7.75 1.27 4.70
CA GLY A 181 8.19 0.07 5.41
C GLY A 181 8.94 -0.90 4.50
N LEU A 182 8.40 -1.17 3.31
CA LEU A 182 9.07 -2.03 2.32
C LEU A 182 10.38 -1.42 1.82
N GLY A 183 10.42 -0.10 1.57
CA GLY A 183 11.64 0.59 1.18
C GLY A 183 12.74 0.45 2.24
N LEU A 184 12.41 0.73 3.51
CA LEU A 184 13.36 0.58 4.62
C LEU A 184 13.79 -0.88 4.82
N ALA A 185 12.87 -1.85 4.70
CA ALA A 185 13.19 -3.28 4.77
C ALA A 185 14.13 -3.71 3.65
N MET A 186 13.96 -3.18 2.42
CA MET A 186 14.88 -3.38 1.29
C MET A 186 16.23 -2.67 1.46
N GLY A 187 16.42 -1.95 2.55
CA GLY A 187 17.67 -1.28 2.89
C GLY A 187 17.87 0.05 2.18
N LEU A 188 16.80 0.76 1.81
CA LEU A 188 16.91 2.15 1.40
C LEU A 188 17.46 2.98 2.55
N ASP A 189 18.30 3.96 2.22
CA ASP A 189 18.89 4.86 3.21
C ASP A 189 17.81 5.71 3.90
N PRO A 190 17.68 5.67 5.24
CA PRO A 190 16.67 6.44 5.96
C PRO A 190 16.78 7.96 5.74
N GLY A 191 18.00 8.47 5.55
CA GLY A 191 18.26 9.87 5.24
C GLY A 191 17.70 10.25 3.88
N ALA A 192 17.95 9.42 2.85
CA ALA A 192 17.40 9.63 1.52
C ALA A 192 15.86 9.50 1.50
N CYS A 193 15.29 8.55 2.26
CA CYS A 193 13.85 8.42 2.42
C CYS A 193 13.23 9.67 3.07
N MET A 194 13.81 10.17 4.16
CA MET A 194 13.34 11.39 4.83
C MET A 194 13.51 12.62 3.94
N ALA A 195 14.63 12.73 3.22
CA ALA A 195 14.87 13.80 2.27
C ALA A 195 13.83 13.80 1.13
N GLU A 196 13.40 12.62 0.65
CA GLU A 196 12.31 12.51 -0.33
C GLU A 196 11.00 13.06 0.21
N LEU A 197 10.65 12.72 1.45
CA LEU A 197 9.44 13.25 2.11
C LEU A 197 9.49 14.77 2.31
N PHE A 198 10.70 15.34 2.50
CA PHE A 198 10.92 16.78 2.62
C PHE A 198 11.01 17.48 1.25
N GLY A 199 10.90 16.73 0.15
CA GLY A 199 11.01 17.26 -1.22
C GLY A 199 12.40 17.73 -1.58
N LYS A 200 13.46 17.07 -1.08
CA LYS A 200 14.87 17.45 -1.25
C LYS A 200 15.52 16.70 -2.41
N ALA A 201 16.52 17.35 -3.02
CA ALA A 201 17.25 16.80 -4.17
C ALA A 201 18.00 15.48 -3.85
N THR A 202 18.33 15.24 -2.59
CA THR A 202 19.01 14.03 -2.13
C THR A 202 18.05 12.88 -1.81
N GLY A 203 16.75 13.07 -2.05
CA GLY A 203 15.73 12.05 -1.88
C GLY A 203 15.85 10.90 -2.89
N THR A 204 15.21 9.77 -2.59
CA THR A 204 15.25 8.53 -3.39
C THR A 204 14.78 8.74 -4.84
N THR A 205 13.92 9.72 -5.08
CA THR A 205 13.44 10.15 -6.40
C THR A 205 13.67 11.65 -6.63
N ASN A 206 14.74 12.18 -6.07
CA ASN A 206 15.18 13.58 -6.17
C ASN A 206 14.13 14.59 -5.66
N GLY A 207 13.37 14.24 -4.63
CA GLY A 207 12.34 15.07 -4.03
C GLY A 207 11.07 15.24 -4.88
N LYS A 208 10.86 14.41 -5.90
CA LYS A 208 9.73 14.52 -6.84
C LYS A 208 8.59 13.53 -6.53
N GLY A 209 8.89 12.43 -5.84
CA GLY A 209 7.96 11.34 -5.58
C GLY A 209 7.16 11.49 -4.29
N GLY A 210 7.77 12.02 -3.26
CA GLY A 210 7.19 12.13 -1.92
C GLY A 210 6.86 10.75 -1.33
N SER A 211 5.83 10.70 -0.47
CA SER A 211 5.45 9.51 0.32
C SER A 211 4.97 8.30 -0.48
N MET A 212 4.75 8.40 -1.80
CA MET A 212 4.10 7.34 -2.56
C MET A 212 5.00 6.74 -3.65
N HIS A 213 6.24 7.21 -3.76
CA HIS A 213 7.09 6.87 -4.89
C HIS A 213 8.57 6.74 -4.50
N PHE A 214 8.86 6.05 -3.37
CA PHE A 214 10.22 5.62 -3.07
C PHE A 214 10.68 4.63 -4.14
N PHE A 215 11.93 4.75 -4.56
CA PHE A 215 12.48 3.94 -5.63
C PHE A 215 14.00 3.79 -5.46
N ASP A 216 14.52 2.58 -5.60
CA ASP A 216 15.96 2.32 -5.63
C ASP A 216 16.26 1.14 -6.55
N ARG A 217 16.82 1.44 -7.72
CA ARG A 217 17.14 0.43 -8.73
C ARG A 217 18.27 -0.51 -8.28
N GLU A 218 19.23 -0.03 -7.49
CA GLU A 218 20.37 -0.82 -7.04
C GLU A 218 19.91 -1.83 -5.99
N LYS A 219 18.95 -1.45 -5.18
CA LYS A 219 18.27 -2.31 -4.21
C LYS A 219 17.20 -3.21 -4.82
N ARG A 220 16.95 -3.09 -6.14
CA ARG A 220 15.87 -3.81 -6.83
C ARG A 220 14.47 -3.48 -6.27
N PHE A 221 14.33 -2.32 -5.65
CA PHE A 221 13.06 -1.77 -5.19
C PHE A 221 12.47 -0.86 -6.30
N PHE A 222 11.44 -1.39 -6.99
CA PHE A 222 10.82 -0.73 -8.14
C PHE A 222 9.62 0.15 -7.75
N GLY A 223 9.60 0.55 -6.50
CA GLY A 223 8.88 1.67 -5.98
C GLY A 223 7.46 1.45 -5.55
N GLY A 224 6.96 2.52 -4.96
CA GLY A 224 5.57 2.76 -4.65
C GLY A 224 4.81 3.35 -5.83
N HIS A 225 3.54 2.97 -5.95
CA HIS A 225 2.67 3.45 -7.02
C HIS A 225 1.40 4.05 -6.45
N GLY A 226 1.14 5.34 -6.74
CA GLY A 226 -0.01 6.09 -6.23
C GLY A 226 -1.35 5.59 -6.77
N ILE A 227 -1.38 5.02 -7.97
CA ILE A 227 -2.61 4.50 -8.58
C ILE A 227 -2.91 3.11 -8.05
N VAL A 228 -4.07 2.95 -7.39
CA VAL A 228 -4.50 1.69 -6.80
C VAL A 228 -4.61 0.60 -7.86
N GLY A 229 -3.92 -0.53 -7.63
CA GLY A 229 -3.89 -1.67 -8.54
C GLY A 229 -2.91 -1.53 -9.72
N ALA A 230 -2.32 -0.35 -9.99
CA ALA A 230 -1.39 -0.18 -11.11
C ALA A 230 -0.07 -0.95 -10.93
N GLY A 231 0.37 -1.16 -9.68
CA GLY A 231 1.57 -1.95 -9.39
C GLY A 231 1.46 -3.42 -9.82
N VAL A 232 0.23 -3.98 -9.86
CA VAL A 232 0.03 -5.42 -10.13
C VAL A 232 0.46 -5.80 -11.56
N PRO A 233 -0.01 -5.15 -12.64
CA PRO A 233 0.49 -5.42 -13.98
C PRO A 233 1.97 -5.05 -14.18
N LEU A 234 2.50 -4.08 -13.44
CA LEU A 234 3.93 -3.76 -13.47
C LEU A 234 4.77 -4.87 -12.84
N GLY A 235 4.32 -5.45 -11.71
CA GLY A 235 4.95 -6.61 -11.10
C GLY A 235 4.95 -7.84 -12.01
N ALA A 236 3.83 -8.12 -12.67
CA ALA A 236 3.78 -9.14 -13.71
C ALA A 236 4.75 -8.84 -14.87
N GLY A 237 4.91 -7.56 -15.24
CA GLY A 237 5.87 -7.12 -16.25
C GLY A 237 7.34 -7.30 -15.85
N LEU A 238 7.68 -7.06 -14.57
CA LEU A 238 9.01 -7.34 -14.02
C LEU A 238 9.31 -8.84 -14.06
N ALA A 239 8.37 -9.66 -13.59
CA ALA A 239 8.50 -11.12 -13.64
C ALA A 239 8.62 -11.64 -15.08
N PHE A 240 7.83 -11.09 -16.01
CA PHE A 240 7.99 -11.39 -17.44
C PHE A 240 9.39 -11.05 -17.97
N ALA A 241 9.96 -9.93 -17.54
CA ALA A 241 11.31 -9.55 -17.92
C ALA A 241 12.37 -10.52 -17.36
N HIS A 242 12.21 -11.02 -16.13
CA HIS A 242 13.07 -12.06 -15.53
C HIS A 242 13.01 -13.35 -16.37
N GLN A 243 11.79 -13.85 -16.58
CA GLN A 243 11.57 -15.06 -17.38
C GLN A 243 12.14 -14.92 -18.82
N TYR A 244 11.90 -13.77 -19.48
CA TYR A 244 12.38 -13.52 -20.85
C TYR A 244 13.90 -13.50 -20.95
N ARG A 245 14.60 -13.03 -19.92
CA ARG A 245 16.07 -13.05 -19.83
C ARG A 245 16.63 -14.41 -19.48
N GLY A 246 15.82 -15.29 -18.91
CA GLY A 246 16.24 -16.57 -18.37
C GLY A 246 16.95 -16.43 -17.02
N ASP A 247 16.62 -15.38 -16.27
CA ASP A 247 17.08 -15.13 -14.91
C ASP A 247 16.31 -16.04 -13.94
N GLU A 248 16.93 -16.41 -12.81
CA GLU A 248 16.26 -17.13 -11.72
C GLU A 248 15.62 -16.18 -10.68
N GLU A 249 15.48 -14.91 -11.03
CA GLU A 249 14.96 -13.85 -10.18
C GLU A 249 13.43 -13.95 -10.07
N VAL A 250 12.89 -13.54 -8.92
CA VAL A 250 11.46 -13.50 -8.62
C VAL A 250 11.04 -12.06 -8.38
N CYS A 251 9.78 -11.75 -8.67
CA CYS A 251 9.18 -10.46 -8.30
C CYS A 251 8.20 -10.65 -7.14
N LEU A 252 8.42 -9.96 -6.02
CA LEU A 252 7.39 -9.75 -5.01
C LEU A 252 6.56 -8.52 -5.39
N CYS A 253 5.26 -8.71 -5.61
CA CYS A 253 4.34 -7.66 -6.01
C CYS A 253 3.31 -7.41 -4.92
N PHE A 254 3.47 -6.31 -4.17
CA PHE A 254 2.60 -5.95 -3.06
C PHE A 254 1.47 -5.02 -3.51
N PHE A 255 0.29 -5.24 -2.94
CA PHE A 255 -0.88 -4.39 -3.14
C PHE A 255 -1.86 -4.55 -1.96
N GLY A 256 -2.66 -3.51 -1.70
CA GLY A 256 -3.67 -3.56 -0.63
C GLY A 256 -4.93 -4.30 -1.04
N ASP A 257 -5.73 -4.69 -0.05
CA ASP A 257 -7.03 -5.35 -0.20
C ASP A 257 -8.00 -4.63 -1.16
N GLY A 258 -7.99 -3.28 -1.14
CA GLY A 258 -8.79 -2.47 -2.06
C GLY A 258 -8.36 -2.54 -3.53
N ALA A 259 -7.18 -3.06 -3.84
CA ALA A 259 -6.71 -3.22 -5.21
C ALA A 259 -7.30 -4.46 -5.91
N VAL A 260 -7.71 -5.47 -5.16
CA VAL A 260 -8.23 -6.74 -5.70
C VAL A 260 -9.51 -6.55 -6.53
N GLN A 261 -10.24 -5.45 -6.29
CA GLN A 261 -11.46 -5.12 -7.02
C GLN A 261 -11.20 -4.38 -8.35
N GLN A 262 -9.94 -4.07 -8.68
CA GLN A 262 -9.55 -3.42 -9.93
C GLN A 262 -9.45 -4.43 -11.09
N GLY A 263 -9.93 -4.07 -12.29
CA GLY A 263 -9.78 -4.90 -13.48
C GLY A 263 -8.32 -5.26 -13.78
N ALA A 264 -7.39 -4.33 -13.56
CA ALA A 264 -5.96 -4.53 -13.74
C ALA A 264 -5.38 -5.69 -12.89
N PHE A 265 -5.91 -5.91 -11.66
CA PHE A 265 -5.56 -7.08 -10.86
C PHE A 265 -5.91 -8.37 -11.60
N HIS A 266 -7.15 -8.51 -12.05
CA HIS A 266 -7.63 -9.71 -12.72
C HIS A 266 -6.91 -9.99 -14.04
N GLU A 267 -6.60 -8.95 -14.81
CA GLU A 267 -5.85 -9.05 -16.06
C GLU A 267 -4.41 -9.51 -15.80
N ALA A 268 -3.74 -8.94 -14.80
CA ALA A 268 -2.38 -9.30 -14.43
C ALA A 268 -2.28 -10.72 -13.85
N MET A 269 -3.23 -11.13 -13.00
CA MET A 269 -3.31 -12.48 -12.47
C MET A 269 -3.47 -13.51 -13.59
N ASN A 270 -4.35 -13.24 -14.58
CA ASN A 270 -4.50 -14.09 -15.75
C ASN A 270 -3.21 -14.20 -16.59
N LEU A 271 -2.47 -13.10 -16.76
CA LEU A 271 -1.19 -13.13 -17.47
C LEU A 271 -0.13 -13.89 -16.68
N ALA A 272 -0.09 -13.71 -15.36
CA ALA A 272 0.85 -14.42 -14.50
C ALA A 272 0.66 -15.94 -14.59
N GLY A 273 -0.57 -16.43 -14.44
CA GLY A 273 -0.88 -17.86 -14.56
C GLY A 273 -0.70 -18.40 -15.97
N LEU A 274 -1.10 -17.62 -17.02
CA LEU A 274 -0.99 -18.06 -18.42
C LEU A 274 0.46 -18.27 -18.89
N TYR A 275 1.39 -17.45 -18.38
CA TYR A 275 2.79 -17.46 -18.78
C TYR A 275 3.72 -18.06 -17.74
N ASP A 276 3.21 -18.62 -16.67
CA ASP A 276 4.01 -19.22 -15.57
C ASP A 276 5.08 -18.23 -15.05
N LEU A 277 4.67 -16.96 -14.79
CA LEU A 277 5.60 -15.90 -14.45
C LEU A 277 6.19 -16.09 -13.04
N PRO A 278 7.50 -15.82 -12.81
CA PRO A 278 8.12 -15.91 -11.50
C PRO A 278 7.69 -14.72 -10.60
N VAL A 279 6.45 -14.73 -10.13
CA VAL A 279 5.88 -13.66 -9.30
C VAL A 279 5.11 -14.21 -8.13
N VAL A 280 5.31 -13.60 -6.95
CA VAL A 280 4.44 -13.75 -5.79
C VAL A 280 3.58 -12.50 -5.66
N MET A 281 2.28 -12.63 -5.88
CA MET A 281 1.29 -11.58 -5.70
C MET A 281 0.89 -11.52 -4.23
N ILE A 282 1.30 -10.46 -3.50
CA ILE A 282 1.13 -10.34 -2.06
C ILE A 282 0.06 -9.28 -1.77
N CYS A 283 -1.09 -9.73 -1.30
CA CYS A 283 -2.17 -8.85 -0.84
C CYS A 283 -1.96 -8.49 0.64
N GLU A 284 -1.53 -7.25 0.91
CA GLU A 284 -1.50 -6.70 2.27
C GLU A 284 -2.92 -6.34 2.70
N ASN A 285 -3.66 -7.32 3.24
CA ASN A 285 -5.00 -7.10 3.72
C ASN A 285 -4.98 -6.44 5.10
N ASN A 286 -4.94 -5.10 5.11
CA ASN A 286 -4.97 -4.30 6.33
C ASN A 286 -6.39 -3.94 6.79
N GLN A 287 -7.40 -4.61 6.26
CA GLN A 287 -8.82 -4.59 6.55
C GLN A 287 -9.58 -3.39 5.95
N TYR A 288 -8.90 -2.33 5.46
CA TYR A 288 -9.57 -1.12 5.02
C TYR A 288 -9.01 -0.55 3.71
N GLY A 289 -9.78 -0.60 2.65
CA GLY A 289 -9.58 0.23 1.46
C GLY A 289 -10.10 1.65 1.73
N MET A 290 -9.21 2.61 2.00
CA MET A 290 -9.56 3.92 2.59
C MET A 290 -10.36 3.75 3.89
N GLY A 291 -11.63 4.10 3.91
CA GLY A 291 -12.56 3.93 5.03
C GLY A 291 -13.57 2.79 4.84
N THR A 292 -13.41 1.95 3.81
CA THR A 292 -14.31 0.83 3.54
C THR A 292 -13.68 -0.48 4.00
N HIS A 293 -14.29 -1.12 5.00
CA HIS A 293 -13.87 -2.44 5.47
C HIS A 293 -14.03 -3.50 4.38
N ILE A 294 -13.13 -4.47 4.33
CA ILE A 294 -13.09 -5.49 3.28
C ILE A 294 -14.40 -6.27 3.14
N GLU A 295 -15.08 -6.61 4.23
CA GLU A 295 -16.37 -7.31 4.20
C GLU A 295 -17.50 -6.51 3.51
N ARG A 296 -17.32 -5.19 3.35
CA ARG A 296 -18.26 -4.34 2.62
C ARG A 296 -17.85 -4.08 1.17
N ALA A 297 -16.60 -4.39 0.83
CA ALA A 297 -16.02 -4.16 -0.49
C ALA A 297 -15.98 -5.42 -1.34
N ALA A 298 -15.73 -6.58 -0.73
CA ALA A 298 -15.57 -7.86 -1.42
C ALA A 298 -16.77 -8.78 -1.15
N ALA A 299 -17.27 -9.44 -2.19
CA ALA A 299 -18.29 -10.48 -2.05
C ALA A 299 -17.73 -11.73 -1.35
N ASN A 300 -16.45 -12.01 -1.57
CA ASN A 300 -15.67 -12.98 -0.82
C ASN A 300 -14.48 -12.26 -0.16
N PRO A 301 -14.47 -12.09 1.18
CA PRO A 301 -13.41 -11.41 1.89
C PRO A 301 -12.13 -12.25 2.04
N ASP A 302 -12.17 -13.54 1.75
CA ASP A 302 -11.02 -14.44 1.70
C ASP A 302 -10.30 -14.27 0.35
N LEU A 303 -9.49 -13.22 0.23
CA LEU A 303 -8.94 -12.76 -1.05
C LEU A 303 -8.00 -13.77 -1.71
N TYR A 304 -7.28 -14.58 -0.93
CA TYR A 304 -6.41 -15.64 -1.43
C TYR A 304 -7.14 -16.66 -2.33
N GLN A 305 -8.46 -16.83 -2.17
CA GLN A 305 -9.26 -17.74 -2.97
C GLN A 305 -9.40 -17.31 -4.45
N HIS A 306 -9.13 -16.04 -4.77
CA HIS A 306 -9.10 -15.57 -6.17
C HIS A 306 -8.03 -16.28 -7.01
N ALA A 307 -6.96 -16.79 -6.40
CA ALA A 307 -5.89 -17.53 -7.06
C ALA A 307 -6.42 -18.69 -7.91
N HIS A 308 -7.41 -19.40 -7.38
CA HIS A 308 -8.03 -20.53 -8.06
C HIS A 308 -8.65 -20.19 -9.44
N SER A 309 -9.12 -18.96 -9.61
CA SER A 309 -9.68 -18.52 -10.91
C SER A 309 -8.62 -18.44 -12.02
N TYR A 310 -7.34 -18.49 -11.67
CA TYR A 310 -6.21 -18.36 -12.58
C TYR A 310 -5.28 -19.60 -12.56
N ASP A 311 -5.77 -20.71 -11.99
CA ASP A 311 -5.02 -21.96 -11.82
C ASP A 311 -3.70 -21.76 -11.06
N MET A 312 -3.73 -20.90 -10.03
CA MET A 312 -2.59 -20.53 -9.20
C MET A 312 -2.78 -21.00 -7.76
N PRO A 313 -1.69 -21.34 -7.04
CA PRO A 313 -1.73 -21.51 -5.59
C PRO A 313 -2.18 -20.24 -4.88
N GLY A 314 -3.02 -20.40 -3.86
CA GLY A 314 -3.40 -19.33 -2.94
C GLY A 314 -3.11 -19.72 -1.50
N ALA A 315 -2.75 -18.76 -0.65
CA ALA A 315 -2.53 -19.00 0.77
C ALA A 315 -2.84 -17.77 1.61
N VAL A 316 -2.97 -17.96 2.93
CA VAL A 316 -3.17 -16.88 3.88
C VAL A 316 -2.17 -16.95 5.03
N ALA A 317 -1.55 -15.81 5.36
CA ALA A 317 -0.60 -15.68 6.47
C ALA A 317 -1.03 -14.63 7.49
N ASN A 318 -0.59 -14.82 8.73
CA ASN A 318 -0.76 -13.82 9.78
C ASN A 318 0.33 -12.75 9.67
N GLY A 319 -0.07 -11.54 9.26
CA GLY A 319 0.81 -10.39 9.07
C GLY A 319 1.26 -9.68 10.36
N GLN A 320 0.86 -10.16 11.54
CA GLN A 320 1.34 -9.69 12.84
C GLN A 320 2.41 -10.62 13.44
N ASP A 321 2.94 -11.55 12.63
CA ASP A 321 3.99 -12.47 13.02
C ASP A 321 5.02 -12.58 11.90
N VAL A 322 6.26 -12.15 12.17
CA VAL A 322 7.32 -12.06 11.18
C VAL A 322 7.74 -13.42 10.64
N PHE A 323 7.70 -14.46 11.48
CA PHE A 323 8.06 -15.82 11.08
C PHE A 323 6.97 -16.47 10.21
N SER A 324 5.70 -16.22 10.52
CA SER A 324 4.58 -16.65 9.68
C SER A 324 4.64 -16.02 8.29
N VAL A 325 4.94 -14.72 8.21
CA VAL A 325 5.12 -14.02 6.93
C VAL A 325 6.33 -14.58 6.18
N ASN A 326 7.48 -14.70 6.86
CA ASN A 326 8.70 -15.22 6.23
C ASN A 326 8.48 -16.61 5.66
N LYS A 327 7.92 -17.54 6.45
CA LYS A 327 7.65 -18.90 5.98
C LYS A 327 6.73 -18.91 4.77
N ALA A 328 5.63 -18.15 4.82
CA ALA A 328 4.68 -18.07 3.72
C ALA A 328 5.34 -17.53 2.45
N VAL A 329 6.08 -16.42 2.56
CA VAL A 329 6.74 -15.82 1.40
C VAL A 329 7.85 -16.71 0.87
N SER A 330 8.66 -17.36 1.72
CA SER A 330 9.69 -18.30 1.30
C SER A 330 9.13 -19.46 0.48
N ASP A 331 8.07 -20.11 0.95
CA ASP A 331 7.42 -21.21 0.23
C ASP A 331 6.93 -20.75 -1.15
N HIS A 332 6.31 -19.56 -1.22
CA HIS A 332 5.77 -19.01 -2.46
C HIS A 332 6.87 -18.49 -3.40
N VAL A 333 8.00 -18.01 -2.87
CA VAL A 333 9.18 -17.64 -3.66
C VAL A 333 9.81 -18.87 -4.30
N GLU A 334 9.91 -19.99 -3.58
CA GLU A 334 10.39 -21.25 -4.15
C GLU A 334 9.50 -21.73 -5.30
N MET A 335 8.16 -21.71 -5.11
CA MET A 335 7.21 -22.03 -6.19
C MET A 335 7.39 -21.09 -7.39
N ALA A 336 7.53 -19.79 -7.16
CA ALA A 336 7.69 -18.80 -8.23
C ALA A 336 8.99 -19.01 -9.02
N ARG A 337 10.09 -19.42 -8.37
CA ARG A 337 11.35 -19.79 -9.05
C ARG A 337 11.20 -21.00 -9.96
N GLU A 338 10.27 -21.89 -9.64
CA GLU A 338 9.91 -23.04 -10.47
C GLU A 338 8.90 -22.71 -11.58
N GLY A 339 8.53 -21.44 -11.73
CA GLY A 339 7.56 -20.96 -12.73
C GLY A 339 6.10 -21.16 -12.27
N GLN A 340 5.84 -21.19 -10.97
CA GLN A 340 4.51 -21.30 -10.41
C GLN A 340 4.14 -19.99 -9.68
N PRO A 341 3.51 -19.01 -10.36
CA PRO A 341 3.02 -17.79 -9.72
C PRO A 341 1.97 -18.10 -8.65
N SER A 342 1.82 -17.20 -7.68
CA SER A 342 0.92 -17.45 -6.56
C SER A 342 0.30 -16.16 -6.01
N LEU A 343 -0.80 -16.32 -5.26
CA LEU A 343 -1.45 -15.25 -4.52
C LEU A 343 -1.39 -15.53 -3.02
N LEU A 344 -0.65 -14.70 -2.30
CA LEU A 344 -0.55 -14.75 -0.85
C LEU A 344 -1.33 -13.59 -0.23
N GLU A 345 -2.35 -13.86 0.56
CA GLU A 345 -3.02 -12.88 1.40
C GLU A 345 -2.32 -12.80 2.76
N VAL A 346 -1.75 -11.65 3.09
CA VAL A 346 -1.14 -11.39 4.39
C VAL A 346 -2.09 -10.51 5.19
N ARG A 347 -2.75 -11.08 6.20
CA ARG A 347 -3.72 -10.39 7.05
C ARG A 347 -3.02 -9.62 8.14
N THR A 348 -3.10 -8.32 8.04
CA THR A 348 -2.47 -7.36 8.95
C THR A 348 -3.47 -6.28 9.37
N TYR A 349 -3.01 -5.24 10.06
CA TYR A 349 -3.86 -4.12 10.43
C TYR A 349 -3.10 -2.79 10.40
N ARG A 350 -3.66 -1.80 9.71
CA ARG A 350 -3.12 -0.45 9.66
C ARG A 350 -3.55 0.33 10.90
N TYR A 351 -2.61 0.77 11.75
CA TYR A 351 -2.95 1.49 13.00
C TYR A 351 -3.38 2.93 12.76
N GLN A 352 -2.83 3.59 11.77
CA GLN A 352 -3.18 4.97 11.42
C GLN A 352 -4.37 5.03 10.44
N GLY A 353 -4.90 6.22 10.17
CA GLY A 353 -5.87 6.42 9.09
C GLY A 353 -5.30 6.06 7.72
N HIS A 354 -6.09 6.17 6.68
CA HIS A 354 -5.64 5.88 5.31
C HIS A 354 -4.43 6.74 4.91
N SER A 355 -4.53 8.03 5.14
CA SER A 355 -3.43 8.99 5.10
C SER A 355 -3.41 9.78 6.41
N ILE A 356 -2.40 10.60 6.61
CA ILE A 356 -2.24 11.37 7.84
C ILE A 356 -3.42 12.31 8.14
N SER A 357 -4.14 12.76 7.13
CA SER A 357 -5.33 13.61 7.27
C SER A 357 -6.61 12.84 7.58
N ASP A 358 -6.58 11.52 7.53
CA ASP A 358 -7.73 10.67 7.82
C ASP A 358 -7.86 10.40 9.32
N PRO A 359 -8.93 10.88 10.00
CA PRO A 359 -9.12 10.68 11.43
C PRO A 359 -9.57 9.26 11.82
N ALA A 360 -9.79 8.37 10.85
CA ALA A 360 -10.22 6.98 11.02
C ALA A 360 -11.52 6.79 11.83
N ASN A 361 -12.46 7.72 11.74
CA ASN A 361 -13.75 7.70 12.46
C ASN A 361 -14.69 6.56 12.02
N TYR A 362 -14.34 5.80 11.00
CA TYR A 362 -15.08 4.65 10.49
C TYR A 362 -14.85 3.36 11.27
N ARG A 363 -13.84 3.32 12.15
CA ARG A 363 -13.51 2.18 12.99
C ARG A 363 -14.48 2.04 14.14
N ALA A 364 -14.74 0.80 14.54
CA ALA A 364 -15.52 0.54 15.76
C ALA A 364 -14.73 0.97 17.02
N GLU A 365 -15.45 1.28 18.08
CA GLU A 365 -14.85 1.58 19.39
C GLU A 365 -14.11 0.34 19.91
N GLY A 366 -12.85 0.51 20.33
CA GLY A 366 -12.00 -0.58 20.83
C GLY A 366 -11.36 -1.46 19.76
N GLU A 367 -11.66 -1.25 18.48
CA GLU A 367 -11.10 -2.06 17.39
C GLU A 367 -9.58 -1.89 17.28
N LEU A 368 -9.09 -0.67 17.31
CA LEU A 368 -7.66 -0.38 17.22
C LEU A 368 -6.89 -0.96 18.42
N GLU A 369 -7.38 -0.79 19.62
CA GLU A 369 -6.77 -1.32 20.84
C GLU A 369 -6.68 -2.86 20.81
N ALA A 370 -7.73 -3.51 20.32
CA ALA A 370 -7.73 -4.96 20.15
C ALA A 370 -6.67 -5.45 19.16
N GLN A 371 -6.44 -4.70 18.07
CA GLN A 371 -5.38 -5.02 17.09
C GLN A 371 -4.00 -4.72 17.65
N GLN A 372 -3.81 -3.62 18.37
CA GLN A 372 -2.54 -3.26 19.01
C GLN A 372 -2.11 -4.24 20.09
N ALA A 373 -3.04 -4.96 20.71
CA ALA A 373 -2.72 -6.03 21.66
C ALA A 373 -1.94 -7.20 21.01
N ASN A 374 -1.99 -7.30 19.69
CA ASN A 374 -1.26 -8.29 18.87
C ASN A 374 -0.11 -7.66 18.06
N ASP A 375 0.44 -6.53 18.52
CA ASP A 375 1.50 -5.80 17.81
C ASP A 375 2.70 -6.69 17.50
N ALA A 376 3.15 -6.67 16.25
CA ALA A 376 4.20 -7.54 15.76
C ALA A 376 5.55 -7.30 16.45
N ILE A 377 5.89 -6.05 16.77
CA ILE A 377 7.13 -5.70 17.47
C ILE A 377 7.10 -6.23 18.90
N ILE A 378 5.96 -6.06 19.59
CA ILE A 378 5.77 -6.58 20.95
C ILE A 378 5.84 -8.11 20.95
N ARG A 379 5.25 -8.78 19.94
CA ARG A 379 5.30 -10.23 19.78
C ARG A 379 6.73 -10.72 19.59
N LEU A 380 7.49 -10.10 18.68
CA LEU A 380 8.88 -10.51 18.42
C LEU A 380 9.78 -10.20 19.63
N LYS A 381 9.61 -9.05 20.32
CA LYS A 381 10.32 -8.75 21.58
C LYS A 381 10.07 -9.86 22.61
N LYS A 382 8.82 -10.24 22.79
CA LYS A 382 8.47 -11.31 23.73
C LYS A 382 9.11 -12.63 23.35
N TYR A 383 9.07 -13.00 22.07
CA TYR A 383 9.70 -14.23 21.58
C TYR A 383 11.21 -14.25 21.83
N ILE A 384 11.92 -13.17 21.54
CA ILE A 384 13.37 -13.03 21.78
C ILE A 384 13.72 -13.25 23.25
N LEU A 385 12.92 -12.69 24.16
CA LEU A 385 13.12 -12.85 25.61
C LEU A 385 12.75 -14.25 26.12
N ASP A 386 11.67 -14.84 25.61
CA ASP A 386 11.22 -16.17 26.00
C ASP A 386 12.20 -17.28 25.55
N GLU A 387 12.89 -17.07 24.41
CA GLU A 387 13.88 -18.00 23.85
C GLU A 387 15.33 -17.67 24.29
N ASP A 388 15.52 -16.72 25.23
CA ASP A 388 16.84 -16.28 25.73
C ASP A 388 17.81 -15.81 24.60
N LEU A 389 17.31 -15.30 23.46
CA LEU A 389 18.14 -14.79 22.34
C LEU A 389 18.79 -13.44 22.66
N SER A 390 18.22 -12.66 23.57
CA SER A 390 18.76 -11.39 24.05
C SER A 390 18.13 -11.01 25.38
N ASP A 391 18.51 -9.86 25.93
CA ASP A 391 17.97 -9.29 27.16
C ASP A 391 17.29 -7.94 26.93
N ASP A 392 16.49 -7.50 27.92
CA ASP A 392 15.74 -6.24 27.82
C ASP A 392 16.64 -5.02 27.63
N ASP A 393 17.82 -4.99 28.27
CA ASP A 393 18.74 -3.85 28.16
C ASP A 393 19.26 -3.71 26.73
N THR A 394 19.63 -4.82 26.08
CA THR A 394 20.06 -4.85 24.67
C THR A 394 18.93 -4.44 23.74
N LEU A 395 17.71 -4.93 23.96
CA LEU A 395 16.56 -4.57 23.11
C LEU A 395 16.14 -3.10 23.27
N ASP A 396 16.33 -2.53 24.46
CA ASP A 396 16.10 -1.10 24.69
C ASP A 396 17.20 -0.25 24.03
N GLU A 397 18.48 -0.70 24.01
CA GLU A 397 19.56 -0.06 23.25
C GLU A 397 19.26 -0.06 21.74
N MET A 398 18.75 -1.18 21.19
CA MET A 398 18.35 -1.27 19.78
C MET A 398 17.22 -0.28 19.44
N ASP A 399 16.24 -0.08 20.32
CA ASP A 399 15.21 0.95 20.11
C ASP A 399 15.78 2.37 20.12
N GLU A 400 16.75 2.65 20.99
CA GLU A 400 17.41 3.96 21.02
C GLU A 400 18.27 4.18 19.76
N GLU A 401 18.96 3.15 19.26
CA GLU A 401 19.68 3.21 17.98
C GLU A 401 18.76 3.50 16.80
N ALA A 402 17.59 2.84 16.74
CA ALA A 402 16.59 3.13 15.73
C ALA A 402 16.09 4.58 15.80
N ARG A 403 15.87 5.11 17.02
CA ARG A 403 15.50 6.52 17.23
C ARG A 403 16.58 7.47 16.75
N GLN A 404 17.85 7.19 17.08
CA GLN A 404 18.97 8.02 16.68
C GLN A 404 19.15 8.02 15.16
N THR A 405 19.06 6.85 14.51
CA THR A 405 19.11 6.73 13.05
C THR A 405 18.05 7.62 12.38
N VAL A 406 16.85 7.68 12.92
CA VAL A 406 15.78 8.53 12.36
C VAL A 406 16.03 10.03 12.67
N LEU A 407 16.64 10.38 13.81
CA LEU A 407 17.01 11.76 14.07
C LEU A 407 18.11 12.24 13.10
N ASP A 408 19.10 11.38 12.83
CA ASP A 408 20.17 11.67 11.86
C ASP A 408 19.59 11.81 10.45
N ALA A 409 18.56 11.00 10.10
CA ALA A 409 17.83 11.10 8.83
C ALA A 409 17.08 12.44 8.68
N ILE A 410 16.51 12.95 9.76
CA ILE A 410 15.86 14.27 9.76
C ILE A 410 16.90 15.38 9.57
N GLU A 411 18.03 15.34 10.30
CA GLU A 411 19.11 16.32 10.15
C GLU A 411 19.65 16.33 8.72
N PHE A 412 19.90 15.16 8.13
CA PHE A 412 20.29 15.00 6.73
C PHE A 412 19.28 15.64 5.77
N ALA A 413 17.99 15.42 5.98
CA ALA A 413 16.94 16.00 5.15
C ALA A 413 16.84 17.52 5.30
N GLU A 414 17.02 18.06 6.53
CA GLU A 414 17.00 19.49 6.79
C GLU A 414 18.18 20.21 6.12
N GLU A 415 19.38 19.60 6.16
CA GLU A 415 20.60 20.14 5.55
C GLU A 415 20.65 20.01 4.03
N SER A 416 19.82 19.14 3.44
CA SER A 416 19.75 18.90 1.99
C SER A 416 19.12 20.08 1.24
N ASP A 417 19.64 20.35 0.04
CA ASP A 417 19.11 21.37 -0.86
C ASP A 417 17.78 20.96 -1.50
N LEU A 418 16.98 21.95 -1.89
CA LEU A 418 15.83 21.73 -2.78
C LEU A 418 16.31 21.42 -4.20
N PRO A 419 15.53 20.66 -5.01
CA PRO A 419 15.81 20.47 -6.42
C PRO A 419 15.88 21.81 -7.17
N ASP A 420 16.80 21.92 -8.14
CA ASP A 420 16.86 23.06 -9.03
C ASP A 420 15.60 23.14 -9.91
N GLU A 421 15.25 24.33 -10.40
CA GLU A 421 14.10 24.51 -11.31
C GLU A 421 14.22 23.68 -12.60
N SER A 422 15.42 23.39 -13.07
CA SER A 422 15.69 22.50 -14.22
C SER A 422 15.16 21.08 -13.99
N ALA A 423 15.10 20.62 -12.74
CA ALA A 423 14.63 19.30 -12.37
C ALA A 423 13.17 19.02 -12.80
N LEU A 424 12.37 20.07 -13.08
CA LEU A 424 11.03 19.95 -13.65
C LEU A 424 11.01 19.25 -15.02
N TYR A 425 12.11 19.35 -15.77
CA TYR A 425 12.22 18.83 -17.14
C TYR A 425 13.09 17.57 -17.22
N GLU A 426 13.72 17.19 -16.12
CA GLU A 426 14.58 16.00 -16.04
C GLU A 426 13.75 14.73 -15.73
N ASN A 427 14.18 13.62 -16.29
CA ASN A 427 13.57 12.29 -16.07
C ASN A 427 12.09 12.18 -16.48
N VAL A 428 11.60 13.05 -17.38
CA VAL A 428 10.24 12.98 -17.92
C VAL A 428 10.15 11.90 -18.99
N TYR A 429 11.20 11.78 -19.82
CA TYR A 429 11.34 10.78 -20.89
C TYR A 429 12.72 10.12 -20.80
N ALA A 430 12.85 8.93 -21.40
CA ALA A 430 14.12 8.20 -21.46
C ALA A 430 15.17 8.90 -22.33
N GLU A 431 14.73 9.69 -23.32
CA GLU A 431 15.55 10.51 -24.23
C GLU A 431 14.98 11.93 -24.28
N GLU A 432 15.80 12.90 -24.72
CA GLU A 432 15.30 14.27 -24.99
C GLU A 432 14.15 14.22 -25.99
N TYR A 433 13.00 14.74 -25.60
CA TYR A 433 11.82 14.77 -26.45
C TYR A 433 11.98 15.91 -27.50
N PRO A 434 12.04 15.59 -28.79
CA PRO A 434 12.45 16.55 -29.81
C PRO A 434 11.48 17.71 -30.04
N PHE A 435 10.30 17.69 -29.37
CA PHE A 435 9.29 18.73 -29.49
C PHE A 435 9.20 19.65 -28.26
N LEU A 436 10.09 19.49 -27.25
CA LEU A 436 10.16 20.33 -26.06
C LEU A 436 11.39 21.25 -26.04
N SER A 437 12.16 21.31 -27.13
CA SER A 437 13.33 22.21 -27.32
C SER A 437 12.94 23.51 -28.02
#